data_7b0dfd93ac23df4f37d9b95dcec791ea
#
_entry.id   7b0dfd93ac23df4f37d9b95dcec791ea
#
_cell.length_a   1.000
_cell.length_b   1.000
_cell.length_c   1.000
_cell.angle_alpha   90.00
_cell.angle_beta   90.00
_cell.angle_gamma   90.00
#
_symmetry.space_group_name_H-M   'P 1'
#
loop_
_entity.id
_entity.type
_entity.pdbx_description
1 polymer ?
#
loop_
_entity_poly.entity_id
_entity_poly.type
_entity_poly.pdbx_seq_one_letter_code
_entity_poly.pdbx_strand_id
1 'polypeptide(L)'
;GIAGVCIEDKLFPKTNSFLGDEQELADVEEFCGKIRAGVDSRRDADFVIVARIEALVADRGLDEALRRADAFHAAGADALVIHSKKSTADEVLAFCDAWGDRCPVILIPTKYFRTPTAAFEKAGVAAVIWANHNLRASIAAMRETSRAIFADRSLVAVEHRITPLADVFELTGNAELEAAERRYLARPTATAAVVLAASRGAELGELTADRPKCMVDVRGRPLLARQVETLAAAGVRSVTVVTGWCGDAVEAPGIRRRANPAWATTGEAASLAAARDQLGEPVIVAFGDILYRRQVLDRLMEATGDIVLVADATRPRGIEPDLLRASHDGGDDWFRDGAARLLAIGTALPDAQGRWIGLAKTSAAGSAAIAAEIDRLEAEGRLADADLAMLFARLVARGETIEVVWVTGDWFDINTAFDLASARNRV
;
A
#
# COMPACT_ATOMS: atom_id res chain seq x y z
N GLY A 1 7.50 -2.73 -25.72
CA GLY A 1 6.89 -3.45 -26.83
C GLY A 1 6.78 -4.94 -26.55
N ILE A 2 6.14 -5.70 -27.44
CA ILE A 2 6.07 -7.17 -27.40
C ILE A 2 7.08 -7.75 -28.38
N ALA A 3 7.61 -8.95 -28.09
CA ALA A 3 8.63 -9.60 -28.88
C ALA A 3 8.09 -10.36 -30.11
N GLY A 4 6.79 -10.58 -30.21
CA GLY A 4 6.17 -11.29 -31.32
C GLY A 4 4.68 -11.48 -31.14
N VAL A 5 4.06 -12.09 -32.15
CA VAL A 5 2.64 -12.46 -32.16
C VAL A 5 2.46 -13.90 -32.65
N CYS A 6 1.43 -14.56 -32.13
CA CYS A 6 0.98 -15.85 -32.67
C CYS A 6 -0.43 -15.69 -33.24
N ILE A 7 -0.59 -16.02 -34.51
CA ILE A 7 -1.88 -16.03 -35.21
C ILE A 7 -2.31 -17.46 -35.53
N GLU A 8 -3.60 -17.73 -35.49
CA GLU A 8 -4.18 -19.06 -35.59
C GLU A 8 -5.04 -19.21 -36.88
N ASP A 9 -4.88 -20.29 -37.58
CA ASP A 9 -5.57 -20.59 -38.86
C ASP A 9 -7.03 -21.04 -38.67
N LYS A 10 -7.78 -20.37 -37.79
CA LYS A 10 -9.21 -20.56 -37.57
C LYS A 10 -10.05 -19.42 -38.12
N LEU A 11 -11.26 -19.73 -38.52
CA LEU A 11 -12.24 -18.71 -38.89
C LEU A 11 -12.81 -17.98 -37.67
N PHE A 12 -13.24 -16.75 -37.87
CA PHE A 12 -13.95 -15.96 -36.89
C PHE A 12 -15.48 -16.06 -37.11
N PRO A 13 -16.31 -16.12 -36.05
CA PRO A 13 -15.98 -16.02 -34.64
C PRO A 13 -15.28 -17.27 -34.10
N LYS A 14 -14.21 -17.06 -33.34
CA LYS A 14 -13.35 -18.12 -32.84
C LYS A 14 -14.06 -18.91 -31.75
N THR A 15 -14.17 -20.21 -31.91
CA THR A 15 -14.70 -21.12 -30.90
C THR A 15 -13.58 -21.79 -30.10
N ASN A 16 -13.88 -22.31 -28.91
CA ASN A 16 -12.91 -23.05 -28.12
C ASN A 16 -12.47 -24.31 -28.89
N SER A 17 -11.15 -24.50 -29.05
CA SER A 17 -10.56 -25.65 -29.77
C SER A 17 -10.93 -27.03 -29.23
N PHE A 18 -11.51 -27.11 -28.04
CA PHE A 18 -11.93 -28.35 -27.38
C PHE A 18 -13.45 -28.52 -27.33
N LEU A 19 -14.22 -27.58 -27.90
CA LEU A 19 -15.69 -27.65 -27.91
C LEU A 19 -16.19 -27.73 -29.37
N GLY A 20 -16.97 -28.76 -29.63
CA GLY A 20 -17.56 -29.02 -30.94
C GLY A 20 -16.69 -29.91 -31.84
N ASP A 21 -17.33 -30.59 -32.77
CA ASP A 21 -16.70 -31.57 -33.69
C ASP A 21 -16.35 -30.97 -35.05
N GLU A 22 -16.93 -29.84 -35.41
CA GLU A 22 -16.67 -29.15 -36.68
C GLU A 22 -15.93 -27.82 -36.42
N GLN A 23 -14.61 -27.85 -36.62
CA GLN A 23 -13.75 -26.68 -36.60
C GLN A 23 -13.40 -26.31 -38.04
N GLU A 24 -13.90 -25.15 -38.50
CA GLU A 24 -13.54 -24.65 -39.84
C GLU A 24 -12.18 -23.96 -39.77
N LEU A 25 -11.29 -24.36 -40.67
CA LEU A 25 -9.98 -23.73 -40.81
C LEU A 25 -10.04 -22.62 -41.84
N ALA A 26 -9.24 -21.58 -41.65
CA ALA A 26 -9.07 -20.53 -42.63
C ALA A 26 -8.52 -21.08 -43.94
N ASP A 27 -8.88 -20.43 -45.04
CA ASP A 27 -8.23 -20.71 -46.32
C ASP A 27 -6.73 -20.48 -46.24
N VAL A 28 -5.94 -21.36 -46.83
CA VAL A 28 -4.49 -21.36 -46.71
C VAL A 28 -3.87 -20.11 -47.33
N GLU A 29 -4.34 -19.71 -48.52
CA GLU A 29 -3.81 -18.54 -49.19
C GLU A 29 -4.18 -17.24 -48.50
N GLU A 30 -5.41 -17.15 -47.94
CA GLU A 30 -5.82 -16.02 -47.14
C GLU A 30 -4.95 -15.91 -45.89
N PHE A 31 -4.69 -17.03 -45.21
CA PHE A 31 -3.85 -17.03 -43.98
C PHE A 31 -2.39 -16.73 -44.32
N CYS A 32 -1.84 -17.23 -45.40
CA CYS A 32 -0.52 -16.84 -45.92
C CYS A 32 -0.47 -15.33 -46.20
N GLY A 33 -1.54 -14.76 -46.73
CA GLY A 33 -1.65 -13.31 -46.92
C GLY A 33 -1.54 -12.52 -45.60
N LYS A 34 -2.16 -13.01 -44.53
CA LYS A 34 -2.04 -12.41 -43.18
C LYS A 34 -0.63 -12.49 -42.64
N ILE A 35 0.06 -13.63 -42.83
CA ILE A 35 1.47 -13.79 -42.44
C ILE A 35 2.36 -12.79 -43.18
N ARG A 36 2.24 -12.73 -44.51
CA ARG A 36 3.01 -11.78 -45.35
C ARG A 36 2.76 -10.34 -44.94
N ALA A 37 1.52 -9.95 -44.70
CA ALA A 37 1.21 -8.61 -44.21
C ALA A 37 1.86 -8.30 -42.83
N GLY A 38 1.90 -9.29 -41.92
CA GLY A 38 2.61 -9.18 -40.69
C GLY A 38 4.12 -9.00 -40.84
N VAL A 39 4.74 -9.80 -41.73
CA VAL A 39 6.18 -9.72 -42.04
C VAL A 39 6.53 -8.34 -42.64
N ASP A 40 5.74 -7.87 -43.59
CA ASP A 40 5.98 -6.59 -44.27
C ASP A 40 5.77 -5.37 -43.37
N SER A 41 4.92 -5.50 -42.32
CA SER A 41 4.62 -4.39 -41.41
C SER A 41 5.56 -4.30 -40.21
N ARG A 42 6.35 -5.33 -39.93
CA ARG A 42 7.27 -5.33 -38.76
C ARG A 42 8.38 -4.29 -38.95
N ARG A 43 8.68 -3.56 -37.88
CA ARG A 43 9.72 -2.51 -37.85
C ARG A 43 11.01 -2.99 -37.21
N ASP A 44 10.96 -4.10 -36.48
CA ASP A 44 12.04 -4.73 -35.76
C ASP A 44 12.25 -6.14 -36.40
N ALA A 45 13.44 -6.42 -36.85
CA ALA A 45 13.78 -7.70 -37.45
C ALA A 45 13.67 -8.88 -36.46
N ASP A 46 13.82 -8.61 -35.17
CA ASP A 46 13.70 -9.60 -34.09
C ASP A 46 12.25 -9.85 -33.66
N PHE A 47 11.28 -9.11 -34.25
CA PHE A 47 9.86 -9.34 -33.96
C PHE A 47 9.37 -10.62 -34.63
N VAL A 48 8.93 -11.61 -33.83
CA VAL A 48 8.61 -12.97 -34.26
C VAL A 48 7.14 -13.10 -34.66
N ILE A 49 6.88 -13.69 -35.83
CA ILE A 49 5.53 -14.05 -36.28
C ILE A 49 5.40 -15.57 -36.24
N VAL A 50 4.52 -16.05 -35.36
CA VAL A 50 4.26 -17.47 -35.15
C VAL A 50 2.93 -17.84 -35.80
N ALA A 51 2.93 -18.86 -36.64
CA ALA A 51 1.70 -19.43 -37.21
C ALA A 51 1.24 -20.64 -36.39
N ARG A 52 0.01 -20.58 -35.86
CA ARG A 52 -0.60 -21.72 -35.17
C ARG A 52 -1.49 -22.49 -36.10
N ILE A 53 -1.22 -23.78 -36.18
CA ILE A 53 -1.85 -24.76 -37.06
C ILE A 53 -2.85 -25.59 -36.28
N GLU A 54 -4.12 -25.49 -36.60
CA GLU A 54 -5.21 -26.23 -35.91
C GLU A 54 -5.66 -27.49 -36.68
N ALA A 55 -4.96 -27.89 -37.73
CA ALA A 55 -5.34 -29.03 -38.57
C ALA A 55 -5.51 -30.34 -37.78
N LEU A 56 -4.62 -30.65 -36.82
CA LEU A 56 -4.76 -31.84 -35.95
C LEU A 56 -5.92 -31.71 -34.97
N VAL A 57 -6.21 -30.50 -34.50
CA VAL A 57 -7.36 -30.23 -33.60
C VAL A 57 -8.68 -30.40 -34.37
N ALA A 58 -8.70 -30.02 -35.67
CA ALA A 58 -9.81 -30.14 -36.56
C ALA A 58 -9.93 -31.56 -37.21
N ASP A 59 -9.17 -32.56 -36.75
CA ASP A 59 -9.10 -33.93 -37.28
C ASP A 59 -8.83 -34.00 -38.79
N ARG A 60 -8.05 -33.05 -39.34
CA ARG A 60 -7.66 -33.03 -40.76
C ARG A 60 -6.43 -33.90 -41.08
N GLY A 61 -5.81 -34.46 -40.04
CA GLY A 61 -4.68 -35.36 -40.13
C GLY A 61 -3.31 -34.69 -40.32
N LEU A 62 -2.27 -35.52 -40.34
CA LEU A 62 -0.88 -35.09 -40.36
C LEU A 62 -0.51 -34.41 -41.71
N ASP A 63 -0.97 -34.98 -42.83
CA ASP A 63 -0.65 -34.44 -44.16
C ASP A 63 -1.16 -33.02 -44.36
N GLU A 64 -2.37 -32.70 -43.89
CA GLU A 64 -2.89 -31.35 -43.95
C GLU A 64 -2.15 -30.41 -43.00
N ALA A 65 -1.74 -30.90 -41.81
CA ALA A 65 -0.94 -30.10 -40.88
C ALA A 65 0.43 -29.73 -41.50
N LEU A 66 1.10 -30.68 -42.14
CA LEU A 66 2.37 -30.46 -42.82
C LEU A 66 2.22 -29.54 -44.02
N ARG A 67 1.16 -29.72 -44.85
CA ARG A 67 0.87 -28.87 -46.00
C ARG A 67 0.68 -27.41 -45.61
N ARG A 68 -0.04 -27.16 -44.50
CA ARG A 68 -0.22 -25.82 -43.93
C ARG A 68 1.08 -25.27 -43.39
N ALA A 69 1.84 -26.10 -42.67
CA ALA A 69 3.16 -25.73 -42.15
C ALA A 69 4.10 -25.24 -43.25
N ASP A 70 4.18 -25.99 -44.35
CA ASP A 70 4.98 -25.61 -45.53
C ASP A 70 4.55 -24.25 -46.10
N ALA A 71 3.25 -24.06 -46.31
CA ALA A 71 2.71 -22.81 -46.83
C ALA A 71 2.95 -21.61 -45.93
N PHE A 72 2.76 -21.78 -44.63
CA PHE A 72 2.92 -20.72 -43.64
C PHE A 72 4.38 -20.34 -43.42
N HIS A 73 5.26 -21.32 -43.39
CA HIS A 73 6.71 -21.07 -43.34
C HIS A 73 7.19 -20.35 -44.61
N ALA A 74 6.75 -20.81 -45.80
CA ALA A 74 7.06 -20.14 -47.06
C ALA A 74 6.48 -18.70 -47.14
N ALA A 75 5.37 -18.41 -46.46
CA ALA A 75 4.83 -17.08 -46.34
C ALA A 75 5.58 -16.16 -45.36
N GLY A 76 6.57 -16.70 -44.58
CA GLY A 76 7.45 -15.95 -43.71
C GLY A 76 7.14 -16.09 -42.21
N ALA A 77 6.41 -17.13 -41.80
CA ALA A 77 6.28 -17.45 -40.40
C ALA A 77 7.65 -17.87 -39.82
N ASP A 78 8.07 -17.24 -38.73
CA ASP A 78 9.38 -17.49 -38.06
C ASP A 78 9.35 -18.77 -37.21
N ALA A 79 8.18 -19.17 -36.71
CA ALA A 79 7.94 -20.40 -35.95
C ALA A 79 6.51 -20.91 -36.12
N LEU A 80 6.30 -22.18 -35.78
CA LEU A 80 4.99 -22.83 -35.83
C LEU A 80 4.53 -23.29 -34.47
N VAL A 81 3.25 -23.10 -34.14
CA VAL A 81 2.58 -23.80 -33.02
C VAL A 81 1.77 -24.93 -33.62
N ILE A 82 2.06 -26.16 -33.19
CA ILE A 82 1.22 -27.31 -33.49
C ILE A 82 0.52 -27.80 -32.22
N HIS A 83 -0.75 -28.15 -32.33
CA HIS A 83 -1.56 -28.59 -31.22
C HIS A 83 -2.44 -29.76 -31.59
N SER A 84 -2.71 -30.65 -30.61
CA SER A 84 -3.61 -31.79 -30.79
C SER A 84 -4.66 -31.86 -29.67
N LYS A 85 -5.85 -32.34 -29.97
CA LYS A 85 -6.89 -32.63 -28.98
C LYS A 85 -6.78 -34.04 -28.37
N LYS A 86 -5.87 -34.88 -28.84
CA LYS A 86 -5.62 -36.22 -28.31
C LYS A 86 -5.00 -36.19 -26.94
N SER A 87 -5.21 -37.24 -26.17
CA SER A 87 -4.62 -37.40 -24.82
C SER A 87 -3.17 -37.88 -24.81
N THR A 88 -2.64 -38.27 -25.99
CA THR A 88 -1.25 -38.66 -26.23
C THR A 88 -0.57 -37.67 -27.16
N ALA A 89 0.77 -37.61 -27.12
CA ALA A 89 1.56 -36.71 -27.96
C ALA A 89 1.89 -37.29 -29.35
N ASP A 90 1.36 -38.46 -29.72
CA ASP A 90 1.79 -39.19 -30.92
C ASP A 90 1.67 -38.34 -32.20
N GLU A 91 0.57 -37.61 -32.37
CA GLU A 91 0.33 -36.77 -33.57
C GLU A 91 1.33 -35.60 -33.66
N VAL A 92 1.58 -34.94 -32.53
CA VAL A 92 2.53 -33.79 -32.50
C VAL A 92 3.98 -34.24 -32.62
N LEU A 93 4.32 -35.40 -32.09
CA LEU A 93 5.66 -35.99 -32.25
C LEU A 93 5.88 -36.47 -33.68
N ALA A 94 4.88 -37.10 -34.31
CA ALA A 94 4.93 -37.47 -35.74
C ALA A 94 5.05 -36.22 -36.65
N PHE A 95 4.38 -35.12 -36.29
CA PHE A 95 4.55 -33.85 -36.98
C PHE A 95 6.00 -33.32 -36.81
N CYS A 96 6.56 -33.31 -35.62
CA CYS A 96 7.94 -32.86 -35.40
C CYS A 96 8.97 -33.69 -36.16
N ASP A 97 8.80 -35.01 -36.18
CA ASP A 97 9.68 -35.93 -36.92
C ASP A 97 9.62 -35.63 -38.43
N ALA A 98 8.43 -35.49 -39.02
CA ALA A 98 8.24 -35.19 -40.43
C ALA A 98 8.66 -33.74 -40.80
N TRP A 99 8.50 -32.79 -39.84
CA TRP A 99 8.87 -31.38 -40.04
C TRP A 99 10.38 -31.17 -40.01
N GLY A 100 11.08 -31.85 -39.10
CA GLY A 100 12.51 -31.70 -38.93
C GLY A 100 12.90 -30.32 -38.35
N ASP A 101 14.01 -29.77 -38.82
CA ASP A 101 14.64 -28.53 -38.35
C ASP A 101 14.36 -27.30 -39.25
N ARG A 102 13.31 -27.31 -40.07
CA ARG A 102 13.00 -26.25 -41.06
C ARG A 102 12.70 -24.90 -40.42
N CYS A 103 11.96 -24.87 -39.33
CA CYS A 103 11.84 -23.72 -38.44
C CYS A 103 11.38 -24.18 -37.06
N PRO A 104 11.54 -23.35 -36.00
CA PRO A 104 11.18 -23.70 -34.62
C PRO A 104 9.72 -24.16 -34.50
N VAL A 105 9.49 -25.25 -33.76
CA VAL A 105 8.16 -25.76 -33.40
C VAL A 105 7.90 -25.53 -31.92
N ILE A 106 6.71 -25.06 -31.60
CA ILE A 106 6.19 -24.77 -30.27
C ILE A 106 5.01 -25.70 -29.97
N LEU A 107 4.96 -26.30 -28.80
CA LEU A 107 3.88 -27.19 -28.37
C LEU A 107 3.06 -26.61 -27.23
N ILE A 108 1.78 -27.05 -27.12
CA ILE A 108 0.86 -26.72 -26.02
C ILE A 108 0.32 -28.04 -25.43
N PRO A 109 1.00 -28.71 -24.49
CA PRO A 109 0.68 -30.07 -24.05
C PRO A 109 -0.49 -30.15 -23.04
N THR A 110 -1.50 -29.29 -23.17
CA THR A 110 -2.65 -29.25 -22.26
C THR A 110 -3.41 -30.57 -22.19
N LYS A 111 -3.56 -31.28 -23.33
CA LYS A 111 -4.28 -32.55 -23.41
C LYS A 111 -3.37 -33.76 -23.19
N TYR A 112 -2.15 -33.72 -23.71
CA TYR A 112 -1.14 -34.80 -23.60
C TYR A 112 -0.13 -34.53 -22.49
N PHE A 113 -0.62 -34.02 -21.37
CA PHE A 113 0.17 -33.60 -20.18
C PHE A 113 0.98 -34.73 -19.53
N ARG A 114 0.71 -36.00 -19.87
CA ARG A 114 1.46 -37.18 -19.37
C ARG A 114 2.80 -37.37 -20.09
N THR A 115 3.00 -36.72 -21.22
CA THR A 115 4.25 -36.80 -21.96
C THR A 115 5.30 -35.93 -21.29
N PRO A 116 6.45 -36.49 -20.84
CA PRO A 116 7.47 -35.71 -20.18
C PRO A 116 8.16 -34.75 -21.14
N THR A 117 8.62 -33.60 -20.65
CA THR A 117 9.29 -32.54 -21.45
C THR A 117 10.51 -33.07 -22.22
N ALA A 118 11.25 -34.02 -21.63
CA ALA A 118 12.39 -34.66 -22.28
C ALA A 118 12.05 -35.34 -23.63
N ALA A 119 10.79 -35.82 -23.79
CA ALA A 119 10.34 -36.37 -25.06
C ALA A 119 10.20 -35.28 -26.15
N PHE A 120 9.76 -34.09 -25.76
CA PHE A 120 9.66 -32.92 -26.64
C PHE A 120 11.02 -32.37 -27.02
N GLU A 121 11.95 -32.29 -26.05
CA GLU A 121 13.36 -31.92 -26.28
C GLU A 121 14.03 -32.85 -27.30
N LYS A 122 13.83 -34.17 -27.13
CA LYS A 122 14.36 -35.19 -28.07
C LYS A 122 13.75 -35.04 -29.47
N ALA A 123 12.51 -34.57 -29.59
CA ALA A 123 11.84 -34.33 -30.88
C ALA A 123 12.17 -32.95 -31.49
N GLY A 124 13.14 -32.20 -30.93
CA GLY A 124 13.59 -30.92 -31.45
C GLY A 124 12.60 -29.75 -31.22
N VAL A 125 11.68 -29.89 -30.27
CA VAL A 125 10.72 -28.82 -29.92
C VAL A 125 11.45 -27.65 -29.30
N ALA A 126 11.26 -26.45 -29.86
CA ALA A 126 11.95 -25.23 -29.42
C ALA A 126 11.36 -24.63 -28.13
N ALA A 127 10.04 -24.73 -27.93
CA ALA A 127 9.38 -24.20 -26.75
C ALA A 127 8.09 -24.96 -26.41
N VAL A 128 7.73 -24.95 -25.11
CA VAL A 128 6.48 -25.52 -24.60
C VAL A 128 5.69 -24.44 -23.86
N ILE A 129 4.39 -24.29 -24.19
CA ILE A 129 3.50 -23.36 -23.55
C ILE A 129 2.65 -24.09 -22.49
N TRP A 130 2.84 -23.75 -21.23
CA TRP A 130 2.02 -24.23 -20.10
C TRP A 130 0.75 -23.38 -19.92
N ALA A 131 -0.14 -23.44 -20.90
CA ALA A 131 -1.19 -22.46 -21.17
C ALA A 131 -2.12 -22.08 -20.00
N ASN A 132 -2.61 -23.01 -19.22
CA ASN A 132 -3.66 -22.72 -18.21
C ASN A 132 -3.43 -23.33 -16.83
N HIS A 133 -2.26 -23.89 -16.57
CA HIS A 133 -1.99 -24.63 -15.34
C HIS A 133 -2.00 -23.72 -14.11
N ASN A 134 -1.37 -22.54 -14.21
CA ASN A 134 -1.35 -21.56 -13.12
C ASN A 134 -2.76 -21.01 -12.83
N LEU A 135 -3.54 -20.68 -13.85
CA LEU A 135 -4.93 -20.23 -13.68
C LEU A 135 -5.79 -21.32 -12.99
N ARG A 136 -5.65 -22.58 -13.42
CA ARG A 136 -6.38 -23.70 -12.80
C ARG A 136 -5.95 -23.94 -11.35
N ALA A 137 -4.66 -23.81 -11.06
CA ALA A 137 -4.13 -23.88 -9.71
C ALA A 137 -4.65 -22.75 -8.83
N SER A 138 -4.66 -21.51 -9.33
CA SER A 138 -5.23 -20.36 -8.62
C SER A 138 -6.70 -20.54 -8.30
N ILE A 139 -7.50 -21.03 -9.25
CA ILE A 139 -8.94 -21.31 -9.03
C ILE A 139 -9.12 -22.38 -7.93
N ALA A 140 -8.30 -23.44 -7.96
CA ALA A 140 -8.37 -24.50 -6.96
C ALA A 140 -8.01 -23.96 -5.57
N ALA A 141 -6.91 -23.21 -5.45
CA ALA A 141 -6.45 -22.60 -4.22
C ALA A 141 -7.48 -21.61 -3.65
N MET A 142 -8.03 -20.71 -4.48
CA MET A 142 -9.08 -19.77 -4.05
C MET A 142 -10.33 -20.49 -3.52
N ARG A 143 -10.77 -21.55 -4.20
CA ARG A 143 -11.92 -22.34 -3.75
C ARG A 143 -11.66 -23.05 -2.42
N GLU A 144 -10.47 -23.62 -2.24
CA GLU A 144 -10.07 -24.30 -1.01
C GLU A 144 -9.99 -23.31 0.17
N THR A 145 -9.32 -22.18 -0.03
CA THR A 145 -9.21 -21.10 0.96
C THR A 145 -10.59 -20.57 1.37
N SER A 146 -11.46 -20.28 0.39
CA SER A 146 -12.82 -19.78 0.68
C SER A 146 -13.65 -20.78 1.47
N ARG A 147 -13.55 -22.10 1.16
CA ARG A 147 -14.26 -23.15 1.91
C ARG A 147 -13.74 -23.26 3.36
N ALA A 148 -12.43 -23.20 3.55
CA ALA A 148 -11.84 -23.26 4.88
C ALA A 148 -12.28 -22.05 5.74
N ILE A 149 -12.21 -20.83 5.21
CA ILE A 149 -12.68 -19.62 5.91
C ILE A 149 -14.16 -19.73 6.27
N PHE A 150 -15.00 -20.20 5.33
CA PHE A 150 -16.44 -20.35 5.56
C PHE A 150 -16.74 -21.38 6.66
N ALA A 151 -16.04 -22.51 6.66
CA ALA A 151 -16.24 -23.59 7.63
C ALA A 151 -15.74 -23.19 9.02
N ASP A 152 -14.55 -22.63 9.11
CA ASP A 152 -13.87 -22.37 10.38
C ASP A 152 -14.23 -20.98 10.95
N ARG A 153 -14.80 -20.09 10.12
CA ARG A 153 -15.03 -18.66 10.46
C ARG A 153 -13.80 -18.01 11.06
N SER A 154 -12.63 -18.36 10.56
CA SER A 154 -11.32 -17.97 11.06
C SER A 154 -10.29 -17.99 9.94
N LEU A 155 -9.24 -17.15 10.04
CA LEU A 155 -8.11 -17.12 9.11
C LEU A 155 -6.92 -17.98 9.60
N VAL A 156 -6.93 -18.42 10.85
CA VAL A 156 -5.79 -19.11 11.49
C VAL A 156 -5.33 -20.33 10.69
N ALA A 157 -6.28 -21.11 10.14
CA ALA A 157 -5.96 -22.33 9.38
C ALA A 157 -5.52 -22.05 7.93
N VAL A 158 -5.66 -20.83 7.43
CA VAL A 158 -5.36 -20.50 6.03
C VAL A 158 -4.14 -19.63 5.87
N GLU A 159 -3.82 -18.77 6.83
CA GLU A 159 -2.76 -17.74 6.72
C GLU A 159 -1.38 -18.31 6.38
N HIS A 160 -1.03 -19.48 6.93
CA HIS A 160 0.24 -20.14 6.66
C HIS A 160 0.29 -20.89 5.31
N ARG A 161 -0.81 -20.97 4.58
CA ARG A 161 -0.97 -21.69 3.30
C ARG A 161 -1.10 -20.78 2.10
N ILE A 162 -1.25 -19.49 2.34
CA ILE A 162 -1.37 -18.47 1.31
C ILE A 162 -0.11 -17.62 1.23
N THR A 163 0.06 -16.92 0.13
CA THR A 163 1.20 -16.01 -0.07
C THR A 163 1.18 -14.90 0.98
N PRO A 164 2.30 -14.67 1.70
CA PRO A 164 2.40 -13.58 2.65
C PRO A 164 2.08 -12.23 2.00
N LEU A 165 1.45 -11.32 2.74
CA LEU A 165 1.08 -10.01 2.23
C LEU A 165 2.30 -9.19 1.78
N ALA A 166 3.44 -9.38 2.43
CA ALA A 166 4.70 -8.75 2.05
C ALA A 166 5.13 -9.11 0.62
N ASP A 167 5.00 -10.38 0.23
CA ASP A 167 5.33 -10.86 -1.11
C ASP A 167 4.38 -10.27 -2.17
N VAL A 168 3.10 -10.08 -1.80
CA VAL A 168 2.14 -9.41 -2.68
C VAL A 168 2.54 -7.96 -2.92
N PHE A 169 2.99 -7.24 -1.88
CA PHE A 169 3.46 -5.86 -2.00
C PHE A 169 4.75 -5.77 -2.82
N GLU A 170 5.64 -6.74 -2.73
CA GLU A 170 6.83 -6.82 -3.59
C GLU A 170 6.43 -7.03 -5.06
N LEU A 171 5.55 -7.98 -5.34
CA LEU A 171 5.03 -8.26 -6.70
C LEU A 171 4.31 -7.06 -7.34
N THR A 172 3.64 -6.23 -6.53
CA THR A 172 2.95 -5.01 -7.01
C THR A 172 3.88 -3.81 -7.17
N GLY A 173 5.16 -3.94 -6.83
CA GLY A 173 6.15 -2.87 -6.99
C GLY A 173 6.00 -1.73 -6.00
N ASN A 174 5.46 -1.97 -4.79
CA ASN A 174 5.25 -0.92 -3.79
C ASN A 174 6.53 -0.14 -3.47
N ALA A 175 7.69 -0.80 -3.43
CA ALA A 175 8.97 -0.13 -3.21
C ALA A 175 9.32 0.86 -4.33
N GLU A 176 8.99 0.54 -5.59
CA GLU A 176 9.16 1.45 -6.73
C GLU A 176 8.20 2.63 -6.64
N LEU A 177 6.92 2.38 -6.27
CA LEU A 177 5.92 3.44 -6.05
C LEU A 177 6.38 4.41 -4.97
N GLU A 178 6.81 3.92 -3.81
CA GLU A 178 7.33 4.74 -2.73
C GLU A 178 8.58 5.54 -3.13
N ALA A 179 9.47 4.94 -3.94
CA ALA A 179 10.65 5.65 -4.46
C ALA A 179 10.24 6.74 -5.45
N ALA A 180 9.26 6.47 -6.30
CA ALA A 180 8.71 7.45 -7.24
C ALA A 180 7.99 8.58 -6.52
N GLU A 181 7.18 8.29 -5.51
CA GLU A 181 6.53 9.30 -4.66
C GLU A 181 7.55 10.20 -3.97
N ARG A 182 8.58 9.61 -3.35
CA ARG A 182 9.68 10.40 -2.75
C ARG A 182 10.38 11.29 -3.76
N ARG A 183 10.54 10.85 -4.99
CA ARG A 183 11.25 11.59 -6.05
C ARG A 183 10.40 12.66 -6.71
N TYR A 184 9.11 12.38 -6.93
CA TYR A 184 8.28 13.22 -7.80
C TYR A 184 7.16 13.96 -7.06
N LEU A 185 6.67 13.44 -5.90
CA LEU A 185 5.57 14.04 -5.15
C LEU A 185 6.00 14.78 -3.89
N ALA A 186 7.21 14.59 -3.40
CA ALA A 186 7.74 15.30 -2.24
C ALA A 186 7.89 16.79 -2.54
N ARG A 187 6.77 17.52 -2.61
CA ARG A 187 6.78 18.99 -2.53
C ARG A 187 7.09 19.34 -1.07
N PRO A 188 8.13 20.14 -0.78
CA PRO A 188 8.30 20.69 0.54
C PRO A 188 7.00 21.43 0.89
N THR A 189 6.30 21.00 1.92
CA THR A 189 5.17 21.76 2.45
C THR A 189 5.74 22.98 3.17
N ALA A 190 5.05 24.12 3.11
CA ALA A 190 5.37 25.27 3.97
C ALA A 190 5.12 24.94 5.46
N THR A 191 4.49 23.80 5.73
CA THR A 191 4.13 23.36 7.07
C THR A 191 5.35 22.84 7.82
N ALA A 192 5.62 23.39 9.00
CA ALA A 192 6.60 22.89 9.96
C ALA A 192 5.94 21.87 10.91
N ALA A 193 6.74 21.17 11.69
CA ALA A 193 6.25 20.35 12.79
C ALA A 193 6.89 20.71 14.13
N VAL A 194 6.09 20.68 15.20
CA VAL A 194 6.52 20.79 16.58
C VAL A 194 6.15 19.50 17.29
N VAL A 195 7.16 18.75 17.75
CA VAL A 195 6.97 17.50 18.49
C VAL A 195 7.21 17.79 19.97
N LEU A 196 6.20 17.56 20.82
CA LEU A 196 6.27 17.77 22.25
C LEU A 196 6.81 16.52 22.94
N ALA A 197 8.08 16.54 23.32
CA ALA A 197 8.82 15.38 23.86
C ALA A 197 9.54 15.73 25.18
N ALA A 198 8.94 16.59 25.99
CA ALA A 198 9.56 17.07 27.22
C ALA A 198 9.41 16.11 28.42
N SER A 199 8.41 15.23 28.41
CA SER A 199 8.08 14.34 29.51
C SER A 199 9.07 13.18 29.67
N ARG A 200 9.26 12.73 30.95
CA ARG A 200 10.08 11.55 31.25
C ARG A 200 9.43 10.24 30.81
N GLY A 201 8.10 10.11 30.96
CA GLY A 201 7.40 8.84 30.79
C GLY A 201 7.75 7.83 31.89
N ALA A 202 7.56 8.23 33.15
CA ALA A 202 7.96 7.45 34.32
C ALA A 202 7.34 6.03 34.38
N GLU A 203 6.18 5.82 33.78
CA GLU A 203 5.50 4.52 33.70
C GLU A 203 6.25 3.46 32.89
N LEU A 204 7.20 3.89 32.06
CA LEU A 204 8.12 3.00 31.34
C LEU A 204 9.31 2.53 32.17
N GLY A 205 9.44 3.01 33.43
CA GLY A 205 10.43 2.57 34.42
C GLY A 205 11.87 2.73 33.93
N GLU A 206 12.63 1.64 33.95
CA GLU A 206 14.03 1.60 33.53
C GLU A 206 14.28 2.01 32.08
N LEU A 207 13.29 1.84 31.20
CA LEU A 207 13.42 2.21 29.78
C LEU A 207 13.58 3.71 29.54
N THR A 208 13.21 4.53 30.55
CA THR A 208 13.31 5.99 30.50
C THR A 208 14.18 6.56 31.65
N ALA A 209 15.03 5.73 32.28
CA ALA A 209 15.91 6.15 33.35
C ALA A 209 16.98 7.13 32.85
N ASP A 210 17.55 6.89 31.68
CA ASP A 210 18.66 7.63 31.08
C ASP A 210 18.32 8.36 29.77
N ARG A 211 17.06 8.27 29.34
CA ARG A 211 16.57 8.85 28.06
C ARG A 211 15.11 9.25 28.13
N PRO A 212 14.65 10.24 27.36
CA PRO A 212 13.24 10.59 27.31
C PRO A 212 12.40 9.53 26.56
N LYS A 213 11.10 9.51 26.82
CA LYS A 213 10.13 8.57 26.26
C LYS A 213 10.20 8.47 24.73
N CYS A 214 10.38 9.59 24.03
CA CYS A 214 10.49 9.64 22.56
C CYS A 214 11.74 8.92 22.01
N MET A 215 12.73 8.61 22.84
CA MET A 215 13.95 7.89 22.47
C MET A 215 13.89 6.39 22.80
N VAL A 216 12.76 5.88 23.26
CA VAL A 216 12.56 4.45 23.50
C VAL A 216 12.57 3.72 22.15
N ASP A 217 13.27 2.58 22.14
CA ASP A 217 13.42 1.76 20.92
C ASP A 217 12.14 1.03 20.55
N VAL A 218 11.74 1.16 19.29
CA VAL A 218 10.67 0.39 18.64
C VAL A 218 11.28 -0.35 17.46
N ARG A 219 11.62 -1.64 17.63
CA ARG A 219 12.22 -2.50 16.61
C ARG A 219 13.47 -1.89 15.95
N GLY A 220 14.45 -1.58 16.77
CA GLY A 220 15.77 -1.11 16.32
C GLY A 220 15.85 0.38 15.97
N ARG A 221 14.77 1.15 16.20
CA ARG A 221 14.77 2.61 15.96
C ARG A 221 14.02 3.36 17.08
N PRO A 222 14.51 4.54 17.51
CA PRO A 222 13.77 5.38 18.44
C PRO A 222 12.40 5.78 17.91
N LEU A 223 11.42 5.92 18.79
CA LEU A 223 10.07 6.38 18.47
C LEU A 223 10.08 7.70 17.69
N LEU A 224 10.84 8.69 18.16
CA LEU A 224 11.01 9.98 17.50
C LEU A 224 11.54 9.86 16.07
N ALA A 225 12.52 8.98 15.84
CA ALA A 225 13.07 8.79 14.51
C ALA A 225 12.00 8.31 13.52
N ARG A 226 11.08 7.44 13.96
CA ARG A 226 9.95 6.97 13.15
C ARG A 226 8.95 8.09 12.85
N GLN A 227 8.65 8.95 13.83
CA GLN A 227 7.80 10.12 13.61
C GLN A 227 8.43 11.08 12.60
N VAL A 228 9.73 11.39 12.76
CA VAL A 228 10.47 12.28 11.85
C VAL A 228 10.49 11.72 10.41
N GLU A 229 10.69 10.41 10.26
CA GLU A 229 10.61 9.74 8.95
C GLU A 229 9.22 9.87 8.33
N THR A 230 8.15 9.67 9.12
CA THR A 230 6.77 9.80 8.64
C THR A 230 6.46 11.23 8.22
N LEU A 231 6.88 12.23 9.00
CA LEU A 231 6.75 13.65 8.67
C LEU A 231 7.54 14.01 7.40
N ALA A 232 8.79 13.56 7.30
CA ALA A 232 9.64 13.80 6.14
C ALA A 232 9.07 13.19 4.86
N ALA A 233 8.50 11.99 4.95
CA ALA A 233 7.82 11.34 3.84
C ALA A 233 6.55 12.10 3.39
N ALA A 234 5.90 12.85 4.29
CA ALA A 234 4.79 13.77 3.96
C ALA A 234 5.26 15.14 3.43
N GLY A 235 6.57 15.35 3.27
CA GLY A 235 7.14 16.61 2.78
C GLY A 235 7.44 17.64 3.88
N VAL A 236 7.19 17.33 5.17
CA VAL A 236 7.49 18.20 6.31
C VAL A 236 8.97 18.08 6.65
N ARG A 237 9.76 19.12 6.35
CA ARG A 237 11.22 19.09 6.51
C ARG A 237 11.74 19.91 7.68
N SER A 238 10.93 20.80 8.23
CA SER A 238 11.25 21.61 9.41
C SER A 238 10.60 20.99 10.63
N VAL A 239 11.37 20.25 11.43
CA VAL A 239 10.88 19.60 12.65
C VAL A 239 11.59 20.19 13.86
N THR A 240 10.82 20.79 14.76
CA THR A 240 11.30 21.28 16.07
C THR A 240 10.82 20.32 17.16
N VAL A 241 11.72 19.81 17.97
CA VAL A 241 11.40 18.93 19.09
C VAL A 241 11.55 19.72 20.40
N VAL A 242 10.47 19.81 21.15
CA VAL A 242 10.50 20.42 22.49
C VAL A 242 10.94 19.37 23.50
N THR A 243 12.07 19.62 24.13
CA THR A 243 12.75 18.67 25.05
C THR A 243 12.66 19.12 26.51
N GLY A 244 12.75 18.17 27.43
CA GLY A 244 12.78 18.40 28.86
C GLY A 244 13.68 17.38 29.54
N TRP A 245 13.12 16.28 30.09
CA TRP A 245 13.89 15.21 30.72
C TRP A 245 14.93 14.64 29.75
N CYS A 246 16.20 14.56 30.20
CA CYS A 246 17.32 14.08 29.38
C CYS A 246 17.34 14.66 27.95
N GLY A 247 17.04 15.95 27.78
CA GLY A 247 16.87 16.59 26.47
C GLY A 247 18.11 16.49 25.58
N ASP A 248 19.31 16.34 26.17
CA ASP A 248 20.56 16.14 25.40
C ASP A 248 20.64 14.77 24.73
N ALA A 249 19.91 13.79 25.23
CA ALA A 249 19.80 12.47 24.62
C ALA A 249 18.83 12.41 23.42
N VAL A 250 18.13 13.51 23.13
CA VAL A 250 17.18 13.57 21.99
C VAL A 250 17.95 13.81 20.71
N GLU A 251 18.00 12.78 19.85
CA GLU A 251 18.70 12.81 18.57
C GLU A 251 17.85 12.22 17.46
N ALA A 252 17.72 12.94 16.37
CA ALA A 252 17.20 12.45 15.08
C ALA A 252 17.75 13.32 13.95
N PRO A 253 17.87 12.78 12.73
CA PRO A 253 18.34 13.59 11.59
C PRO A 253 17.41 14.78 11.28
N GLY A 254 17.98 15.95 11.10
CA GLY A 254 17.25 17.13 10.58
C GLY A 254 16.32 17.83 11.59
N ILE A 255 16.35 17.48 12.87
CA ILE A 255 15.56 18.18 13.90
C ILE A 255 16.26 19.41 14.47
N ARG A 256 15.46 20.35 14.97
CA ARG A 256 15.89 21.44 15.87
C ARG A 256 15.35 21.15 17.26
N ARG A 257 16.13 21.38 18.30
CA ARG A 257 15.71 21.20 19.70
C ARG A 257 15.37 22.56 20.34
N ARG A 258 14.31 22.56 21.15
CA ARG A 258 13.92 23.66 22.04
C ARG A 258 13.71 23.09 23.42
N ALA A 259 14.35 23.64 24.44
CA ALA A 259 14.17 23.16 25.78
C ALA A 259 12.96 23.83 26.46
N ASN A 260 12.16 23.03 27.18
CA ASN A 260 11.29 23.51 28.23
C ASN A 260 11.97 23.24 29.57
N PRO A 261 12.66 24.22 30.19
CA PRO A 261 13.40 23.99 31.44
C PRO A 261 12.47 23.68 32.63
N ALA A 262 11.22 24.10 32.58
CA ALA A 262 10.22 23.88 33.62
C ALA A 262 9.36 22.61 33.35
N TRP A 263 9.78 21.71 32.47
CA TRP A 263 9.03 20.52 32.03
C TRP A 263 8.45 19.68 33.18
N ALA A 264 9.12 19.62 34.33
CA ALA A 264 8.70 18.79 35.48
C ALA A 264 7.47 19.36 36.21
N THR A 265 7.17 20.64 36.00
CA THR A 265 6.13 21.38 36.72
C THR A 265 5.15 22.09 35.75
N THR A 266 5.22 21.81 34.46
CA THR A 266 4.39 22.47 33.46
C THR A 266 3.74 21.44 32.51
N GLY A 267 2.57 21.79 31.98
CA GLY A 267 1.85 21.01 31.00
C GLY A 267 2.34 21.21 29.55
N GLU A 268 1.64 20.57 28.60
CA GLU A 268 1.99 20.58 27.18
C GLU A 268 1.84 21.96 26.55
N ALA A 269 0.92 22.83 27.05
CA ALA A 269 0.77 24.19 26.54
C ALA A 269 2.03 25.03 26.80
N ALA A 270 2.69 24.85 27.93
CA ALA A 270 3.98 25.49 28.23
C ALA A 270 5.11 24.91 27.35
N SER A 271 5.06 23.62 27.06
CA SER A 271 6.01 23.01 26.12
C SER A 271 5.79 23.56 24.71
N LEU A 272 4.56 23.75 24.26
CA LEU A 272 4.28 24.39 22.96
C LEU A 272 4.73 25.84 22.92
N ALA A 273 4.57 26.57 24.04
CA ALA A 273 5.06 27.96 24.19
C ALA A 273 6.59 28.08 24.03
N ALA A 274 7.37 27.05 24.42
CA ALA A 274 8.81 27.03 24.18
C ALA A 274 9.19 27.01 22.68
N ALA A 275 8.27 26.61 21.80
CA ALA A 275 8.41 26.64 20.34
C ALA A 275 7.56 27.75 19.70
N ARG A 276 7.23 28.81 20.43
CA ARG A 276 6.33 29.90 20.01
C ARG A 276 6.74 30.58 18.71
N ASP A 277 8.04 30.64 18.42
CA ASP A 277 8.60 31.18 17.18
C ASP A 277 8.17 30.38 15.92
N GLN A 278 7.61 29.19 16.08
CA GLN A 278 7.03 28.37 15.01
C GLN A 278 5.52 28.65 14.81
N LEU A 279 4.86 29.33 15.76
CA LEU A 279 3.44 29.67 15.71
C LEU A 279 3.25 31.02 14.98
N GLY A 280 2.66 31.01 13.83
CA GLY A 280 2.48 32.13 12.92
C GLY A 280 2.50 31.65 11.46
N GLU A 281 3.04 30.46 11.25
CA GLU A 281 3.04 29.72 10.00
C GLU A 281 2.23 28.41 10.17
N PRO A 282 1.88 27.72 9.09
CA PRO A 282 1.26 26.40 9.20
C PRO A 282 2.12 25.41 9.97
N VAL A 283 1.59 24.77 11.01
CA VAL A 283 2.33 23.85 11.85
C VAL A 283 1.56 22.58 12.17
N ILE A 284 2.26 21.45 12.21
CA ILE A 284 1.79 20.19 12.79
C ILE A 284 2.29 20.14 14.23
N VAL A 285 1.40 19.95 15.18
CA VAL A 285 1.74 19.68 16.59
C VAL A 285 1.53 18.20 16.85
N ALA A 286 2.53 17.52 17.37
CA ALA A 286 2.47 16.09 17.69
C ALA A 286 3.02 15.81 19.08
N PHE A 287 2.41 14.88 19.82
CA PHE A 287 3.03 14.33 21.03
C PHE A 287 4.22 13.44 20.68
N GLY A 288 5.27 13.46 21.47
CA GLY A 288 6.50 12.71 21.23
C GLY A 288 6.41 11.22 21.56
N ASP A 289 5.32 10.77 22.14
CA ASP A 289 5.06 9.41 22.58
C ASP A 289 4.04 8.65 21.74
N ILE A 290 3.55 9.26 20.67
CA ILE A 290 2.66 8.60 19.71
C ILE A 290 3.42 8.02 18.51
N LEU A 291 2.95 6.90 18.04
CA LEU A 291 3.38 6.30 16.77
C LEU A 291 2.16 6.19 15.87
N TYR A 292 2.26 6.69 14.67
CA TYR A 292 1.15 6.67 13.70
C TYR A 292 1.66 6.31 12.30
N ARG A 293 0.79 5.66 11.54
CA ARG A 293 1.07 5.33 10.13
C ARG A 293 0.90 6.54 9.23
N ARG A 294 1.55 6.51 8.10
CA ARG A 294 1.55 7.57 7.10
C ARG A 294 0.12 8.00 6.70
N GLN A 295 -0.80 7.08 6.55
CA GLN A 295 -2.20 7.37 6.17
C GLN A 295 -2.95 8.23 7.19
N VAL A 296 -2.61 8.14 8.48
CA VAL A 296 -3.16 9.04 9.52
C VAL A 296 -2.72 10.48 9.27
N LEU A 297 -1.43 10.66 8.96
CA LEU A 297 -0.87 11.98 8.64
C LEU A 297 -1.42 12.52 7.31
N ASP A 298 -1.56 11.67 6.30
CA ASP A 298 -2.11 12.08 5.00
C ASP A 298 -3.54 12.63 5.14
N ARG A 299 -4.41 11.96 5.91
CA ARG A 299 -5.76 12.46 6.23
C ARG A 299 -5.74 13.82 6.93
N LEU A 300 -4.81 14.02 7.88
CA LEU A 300 -4.64 15.31 8.51
C LEU A 300 -4.19 16.39 7.52
N MET A 301 -3.26 16.05 6.63
CA MET A 301 -2.74 16.99 5.63
C MET A 301 -3.79 17.40 4.60
N GLU A 302 -4.71 16.53 4.24
CA GLU A 302 -5.83 16.78 3.32
C GLU A 302 -6.91 17.71 3.90
N ALA A 303 -7.09 17.72 5.22
CA ALA A 303 -8.07 18.58 5.88
C ALA A 303 -7.76 20.07 5.68
N THR A 304 -8.79 20.90 5.54
CA THR A 304 -8.65 22.32 5.16
C THR A 304 -8.91 23.33 6.27
N GLY A 305 -9.34 22.86 7.45
CA GLY A 305 -9.61 23.72 8.61
C GLY A 305 -8.40 24.49 9.12
N ASP A 306 -8.65 25.63 9.76
CA ASP A 306 -7.61 26.44 10.37
C ASP A 306 -6.96 25.76 11.57
N ILE A 307 -7.71 24.96 12.32
CA ILE A 307 -7.23 24.06 13.37
C ILE A 307 -7.90 22.71 13.16
N VAL A 308 -7.13 21.65 13.04
CA VAL A 308 -7.62 20.29 12.78
C VAL A 308 -6.99 19.32 13.77
N LEU A 309 -7.80 18.53 14.45
CA LEU A 309 -7.37 17.47 15.37
C LEU A 309 -7.62 16.10 14.74
N VAL A 310 -6.73 15.15 14.98
CA VAL A 310 -6.99 13.74 14.64
C VAL A 310 -7.53 13.00 15.84
N ALA A 311 -8.65 12.34 15.71
CA ALA A 311 -9.29 11.60 16.78
C ALA A 311 -9.55 10.14 16.41
N ASP A 312 -9.31 9.24 17.36
CA ASP A 312 -9.70 7.83 17.24
C ASP A 312 -11.18 7.67 17.58
N ALA A 313 -11.95 7.14 16.61
CA ALA A 313 -13.38 6.89 16.76
C ALA A 313 -13.72 5.67 17.65
N THR A 314 -12.71 4.96 18.16
CA THR A 314 -12.93 3.87 19.09
C THR A 314 -13.50 4.42 20.39
N ARG A 315 -14.71 3.96 20.77
CA ARG A 315 -15.40 4.46 21.96
C ARG A 315 -14.54 4.24 23.22
N PRO A 316 -14.27 5.31 24.00
CA PRO A 316 -13.51 5.23 25.23
C PRO A 316 -14.14 4.30 26.26
N ARG A 317 -13.32 3.62 27.04
CA ARG A 317 -13.75 2.74 28.12
C ARG A 317 -13.38 3.31 29.49
N GLY A 318 -14.08 4.37 29.91
CA GLY A 318 -13.86 4.96 31.24
C GLY A 318 -13.30 6.37 31.22
N ILE A 319 -12.57 6.75 32.28
CA ILE A 319 -11.91 8.05 32.42
C ILE A 319 -10.55 7.95 31.69
N GLU A 320 -10.43 8.65 30.59
CA GLU A 320 -9.21 8.73 29.80
C GLU A 320 -8.88 10.20 29.52
N PRO A 321 -7.61 10.56 29.32
CA PRO A 321 -7.27 11.90 28.87
C PRO A 321 -7.74 12.14 27.42
N ASP A 322 -7.89 13.40 27.06
CA ASP A 322 -8.12 13.85 25.69
C ASP A 322 -9.40 13.32 25.03
N LEU A 323 -10.41 12.97 25.84
CA LEU A 323 -11.73 12.61 25.35
C LEU A 323 -12.36 13.79 24.61
N LEU A 324 -13.03 13.51 23.49
CA LEU A 324 -13.70 14.56 22.71
C LEU A 324 -15.11 14.20 22.28
N ARG A 325 -15.89 15.25 22.05
CA ARG A 325 -17.19 15.23 21.41
C ARG A 325 -17.19 16.21 20.25
N ALA A 326 -17.67 15.75 19.10
CA ALA A 326 -17.75 16.54 17.88
C ALA A 326 -19.21 16.64 17.38
N SER A 327 -19.44 17.40 16.34
CA SER A 327 -20.77 17.59 15.74
C SER A 327 -21.38 16.31 15.19
N HIS A 328 -20.53 15.31 14.83
CA HIS A 328 -20.93 13.96 14.44
C HIS A 328 -19.78 12.98 14.73
N ASP A 329 -20.09 11.71 14.84
CA ASP A 329 -19.10 10.65 15.09
C ASP A 329 -18.46 10.13 13.79
N GLY A 330 -17.37 9.40 13.94
CA GLY A 330 -16.59 8.88 12.80
C GLY A 330 -17.27 7.78 11.99
N GLY A 331 -18.41 7.25 12.42
CA GLY A 331 -19.17 6.23 11.68
C GLY A 331 -20.01 6.81 10.54
N ASP A 332 -20.32 8.09 10.63
CA ASP A 332 -21.22 8.79 9.68
C ASP A 332 -20.48 9.61 8.61
N ASP A 333 -19.15 9.69 8.64
CA ASP A 333 -18.34 10.57 7.77
C ASP A 333 -18.54 10.33 6.26
N TRP A 334 -18.96 9.14 5.84
CA TRP A 334 -19.15 8.79 4.43
C TRP A 334 -20.43 9.39 3.81
N PHE A 335 -21.36 9.90 4.64
CA PHE A 335 -22.68 10.33 4.19
C PHE A 335 -23.02 11.77 4.55
N ARG A 336 -22.11 12.52 5.18
CA ARG A 336 -22.35 13.90 5.60
C ARG A 336 -21.48 14.89 4.85
N ASP A 337 -22.11 15.96 4.40
CA ASP A 337 -21.40 17.12 3.85
C ASP A 337 -20.73 17.91 4.99
N GLY A 338 -19.40 18.05 4.93
CA GLY A 338 -18.59 18.89 5.81
C GLY A 338 -17.83 18.14 6.91
N ALA A 339 -16.72 18.72 7.34
CA ALA A 339 -15.86 18.17 8.40
C ALA A 339 -16.56 18.18 9.77
N ALA A 340 -16.26 17.18 10.61
CA ALA A 340 -16.70 17.16 12.00
C ALA A 340 -16.11 18.36 12.76
N ARG A 341 -16.89 19.00 13.64
CA ARG A 341 -16.42 20.14 14.44
C ARG A 341 -16.33 19.75 15.89
N LEU A 342 -15.23 20.11 16.54
CA LEU A 342 -15.03 19.91 17.96
C LEU A 342 -16.08 20.70 18.77
N LEU A 343 -16.81 20.03 19.65
CA LEU A 343 -17.79 20.65 20.56
C LEU A 343 -17.26 20.72 22.00
N ALA A 344 -16.50 19.69 22.41
CA ALA A 344 -15.87 19.64 23.73
C ALA A 344 -14.67 18.68 23.71
N ILE A 345 -13.67 18.96 24.54
CA ILE A 345 -12.49 18.11 24.76
C ILE A 345 -12.05 18.21 26.23
N GLY A 346 -11.62 17.13 26.83
CA GLY A 346 -11.12 17.08 28.21
C GLY A 346 -11.16 15.68 28.80
N THR A 347 -10.83 15.57 30.06
CA THR A 347 -10.88 14.33 30.83
C THR A 347 -12.28 14.07 31.37
N ALA A 348 -12.73 12.81 31.42
CA ALA A 348 -14.02 12.41 31.96
C ALA A 348 -15.23 13.10 31.27
N LEU A 349 -15.18 13.28 29.98
CA LEU A 349 -16.21 13.92 29.18
C LEU A 349 -17.42 12.98 29.00
N PRO A 350 -18.62 13.35 29.47
CA PRO A 350 -19.85 12.59 29.20
C PRO A 350 -20.12 12.54 27.69
N ASP A 351 -20.61 11.40 27.20
CA ASP A 351 -20.95 11.19 25.78
C ASP A 351 -19.79 11.44 24.81
N ALA A 352 -18.55 11.17 25.24
CA ALA A 352 -17.40 11.21 24.38
C ALA A 352 -17.57 10.23 23.20
N GLN A 353 -17.29 10.72 22.00
CA GLN A 353 -17.40 9.95 20.75
C GLN A 353 -16.07 9.33 20.36
N GLY A 354 -14.96 9.80 20.93
CA GLY A 354 -13.62 9.33 20.69
C GLY A 354 -12.59 10.06 21.54
N ARG A 355 -11.31 9.87 21.17
CA ARG A 355 -10.17 10.44 21.86
C ARG A 355 -9.24 11.14 20.86
N TRP A 356 -8.81 12.36 21.17
CA TRP A 356 -7.74 13.00 20.42
C TRP A 356 -6.43 12.21 20.57
N ILE A 357 -5.72 11.96 19.49
CA ILE A 357 -4.53 11.12 19.49
C ILE A 357 -3.21 11.87 19.73
N GLY A 358 -3.26 13.17 20.09
CA GLY A 358 -2.06 13.97 20.27
C GLY A 358 -1.47 14.49 18.94
N LEU A 359 -2.26 14.51 17.86
CA LEU A 359 -1.83 14.99 16.54
C LEU A 359 -2.79 16.08 16.04
N ALA A 360 -2.25 17.26 15.70
CA ALA A 360 -3.00 18.40 15.22
C ALA A 360 -2.28 19.10 14.06
N LYS A 361 -3.06 19.79 13.20
CA LYS A 361 -2.51 20.67 12.15
C LYS A 361 -3.18 22.03 12.25
N THR A 362 -2.42 23.08 11.96
CA THR A 362 -2.93 24.44 11.88
C THR A 362 -2.55 25.11 10.56
N SER A 363 -3.39 26.03 10.10
CA SER A 363 -3.02 27.07 9.14
C SER A 363 -2.22 28.18 9.86
N ALA A 364 -1.76 29.17 9.15
CA ALA A 364 -1.15 30.37 9.75
C ALA A 364 -2.14 31.10 10.69
N ALA A 365 -3.43 31.16 10.31
CA ALA A 365 -4.48 31.76 11.15
C ALA A 365 -4.73 30.94 12.43
N GLY A 366 -4.85 29.61 12.31
CA GLY A 366 -4.99 28.71 13.44
C GLY A 366 -3.78 28.74 14.39
N SER A 367 -2.56 28.80 13.84
CA SER A 367 -1.34 28.97 14.62
C SER A 367 -1.34 30.29 15.41
N ALA A 368 -1.76 31.38 14.77
CA ALA A 368 -1.89 32.70 15.43
C ALA A 368 -2.94 32.67 16.57
N ALA A 369 -4.07 31.99 16.35
CA ALA A 369 -5.09 31.81 17.38
C ALA A 369 -4.56 31.01 18.59
N ILE A 370 -3.80 29.94 18.36
CA ILE A 370 -3.12 29.18 19.42
C ILE A 370 -2.11 30.06 20.17
N ALA A 371 -1.28 30.80 19.45
CA ALA A 371 -0.31 31.72 20.06
C ALA A 371 -0.99 32.76 20.95
N ALA A 372 -2.08 33.36 20.46
CA ALA A 372 -2.84 34.33 21.25
C ALA A 372 -3.48 33.73 22.49
N GLU A 373 -3.90 32.45 22.45
CA GLU A 373 -4.46 31.78 23.64
C GLU A 373 -3.37 31.40 24.64
N ILE A 374 -2.16 31.03 24.17
CA ILE A 374 -0.96 30.84 25.04
C ILE A 374 -0.66 32.15 25.77
N ASP A 375 -0.69 33.30 25.10
CA ASP A 375 -0.48 34.62 25.72
C ASP A 375 -1.49 34.94 26.82
N ARG A 376 -2.75 34.61 26.58
CA ARG A 376 -3.81 34.78 27.60
C ARG A 376 -3.57 33.90 28.81
N LEU A 377 -3.23 32.61 28.58
CA LEU A 377 -2.92 31.68 29.68
C LEU A 377 -1.72 32.15 30.48
N GLU A 378 -0.69 32.72 29.84
CA GLU A 378 0.47 33.30 30.50
C GLU A 378 0.08 34.53 31.31
N ALA A 379 -0.69 35.45 30.75
CA ALA A 379 -1.18 36.65 31.46
C ALA A 379 -2.10 36.32 32.66
N GLU A 380 -2.86 35.21 32.56
CA GLU A 380 -3.70 34.69 33.64
C GLU A 380 -2.90 33.90 34.67
N GLY A 381 -1.60 33.64 34.46
CA GLY A 381 -0.77 32.78 35.33
C GLY A 381 -1.15 31.31 35.30
N ARG A 382 -1.82 30.85 34.25
CA ARG A 382 -2.37 29.49 34.11
C ARG A 382 -1.63 28.62 33.10
N LEU A 383 -0.63 29.17 32.40
CA LEU A 383 0.09 28.43 31.34
C LEU A 383 0.79 27.18 31.89
N ALA A 384 1.31 27.24 33.12
CA ALA A 384 2.00 26.11 33.72
C ALA A 384 1.09 24.88 33.93
N ASP A 385 -0.18 25.11 34.27
CA ASP A 385 -1.14 24.05 34.58
C ASP A 385 -1.96 23.62 33.34
N ALA A 386 -1.75 24.27 32.18
CA ALA A 386 -2.53 24.02 30.99
C ALA A 386 -1.96 22.87 30.18
N ASP A 387 -2.79 21.88 29.89
CA ASP A 387 -2.58 20.90 28.82
C ASP A 387 -3.12 21.41 27.46
N LEU A 388 -2.89 20.67 26.38
CA LEU A 388 -3.39 21.06 25.07
C LEU A 388 -4.92 20.87 24.95
N ALA A 389 -5.52 19.91 25.66
CA ALA A 389 -6.96 19.74 25.68
C ALA A 389 -7.66 20.98 26.26
N MET A 390 -7.12 21.52 27.37
CA MET A 390 -7.60 22.80 27.95
C MET A 390 -7.46 23.95 26.96
N LEU A 391 -6.31 24.06 26.26
CA LEU A 391 -6.08 25.10 25.28
C LEU A 391 -7.12 25.04 24.15
N PHE A 392 -7.37 23.85 23.59
CA PHE A 392 -8.39 23.68 22.55
C PHE A 392 -9.81 23.93 23.07
N ALA A 393 -10.14 23.50 24.29
CA ALA A 393 -11.43 23.79 24.89
C ALA A 393 -11.66 25.31 25.04
N ARG A 394 -10.65 26.06 25.40
CA ARG A 394 -10.71 27.53 25.51
C ARG A 394 -10.88 28.20 24.15
N LEU A 395 -10.21 27.70 23.11
CA LEU A 395 -10.39 28.19 21.74
C LEU A 395 -11.84 27.97 21.26
N VAL A 396 -12.41 26.80 21.49
CA VAL A 396 -13.82 26.50 21.17
C VAL A 396 -14.75 27.45 21.93
N ALA A 397 -14.50 27.67 23.23
CA ALA A 397 -15.29 28.59 24.06
C ALA A 397 -15.23 30.06 23.57
N ARG A 398 -14.20 30.43 22.83
CA ARG A 398 -14.04 31.74 22.19
C ARG A 398 -14.63 31.83 20.79
N GLY A 399 -15.21 30.75 20.29
CA GLY A 399 -15.86 30.69 18.97
C GLY A 399 -14.94 30.26 17.84
N GLU A 400 -13.73 29.81 18.12
CA GLU A 400 -12.85 29.23 17.10
C GLU A 400 -13.43 27.88 16.61
N THR A 401 -13.39 27.68 15.32
CA THR A 401 -13.80 26.40 14.72
C THR A 401 -12.60 25.46 14.66
N ILE A 402 -12.70 24.32 15.34
CA ILE A 402 -11.73 23.24 15.31
C ILE A 402 -12.35 22.06 14.58
N GLU A 403 -11.73 21.62 13.50
CA GLU A 403 -12.15 20.43 12.76
C GLU A 403 -11.61 19.15 13.41
N VAL A 404 -12.33 18.04 13.23
CA VAL A 404 -11.94 16.71 13.72
C VAL A 404 -11.89 15.76 12.54
N VAL A 405 -10.71 15.17 12.33
CA VAL A 405 -10.50 14.06 11.40
C VAL A 405 -10.55 12.75 12.17
N TRP A 406 -11.51 11.91 11.84
CA TRP A 406 -11.69 10.63 12.50
C TRP A 406 -10.78 9.55 11.88
N VAL A 407 -10.14 8.76 12.73
CA VAL A 407 -9.40 7.55 12.36
C VAL A 407 -9.87 6.37 13.20
N THR A 408 -9.55 5.16 12.78
CA THR A 408 -9.83 3.94 13.56
C THR A 408 -8.58 3.10 13.56
N GLY A 409 -7.83 3.15 14.68
CA GLY A 409 -6.53 2.48 14.78
C GLY A 409 -5.42 3.16 13.96
N ASP A 410 -4.41 2.37 13.55
CA ASP A 410 -3.21 2.81 12.82
C ASP A 410 -2.35 3.83 13.58
N TRP A 411 -2.50 3.86 14.89
CA TRP A 411 -1.69 4.65 15.79
C TRP A 411 -1.52 3.95 17.15
N PHE A 412 -0.53 4.36 17.92
CA PHE A 412 -0.25 3.87 19.28
C PHE A 412 0.16 5.03 20.15
N ASP A 413 -0.35 5.04 21.37
CA ASP A 413 0.12 5.86 22.48
C ASP A 413 1.00 4.97 23.36
N ILE A 414 2.27 5.31 23.50
CA ILE A 414 3.25 4.44 24.19
C ILE A 414 3.48 4.96 25.59
N ASN A 415 2.58 4.63 26.51
CA ASN A 415 2.66 5.05 27.92
C ASN A 415 3.28 3.98 28.80
N THR A 416 3.06 2.72 28.51
CA THR A 416 3.48 1.58 29.33
C THR A 416 4.35 0.60 28.55
N ALA A 417 4.99 -0.32 29.27
CA ALA A 417 5.74 -1.42 28.65
C ALA A 417 4.83 -2.33 27.77
N PHE A 418 3.54 -2.43 28.11
CA PHE A 418 2.56 -3.17 27.31
C PHE A 418 2.27 -2.47 25.98
N ASP A 419 2.11 -1.14 26.00
CA ASP A 419 1.90 -0.36 24.78
C ASP A 419 3.12 -0.47 23.85
N LEU A 420 4.32 -0.40 24.42
CA LEU A 420 5.57 -0.58 23.69
C LEU A 420 5.65 -1.97 23.04
N ALA A 421 5.29 -3.02 23.78
CA ALA A 421 5.27 -4.38 23.24
C ALA A 421 4.24 -4.52 22.12
N SER A 422 3.08 -3.92 22.29
CA SER A 422 2.00 -3.89 21.28
C SER A 422 2.42 -3.15 20.02
N ALA A 423 3.07 -1.99 20.15
CA ALA A 423 3.62 -1.23 19.05
C ALA A 423 4.70 -2.04 18.29
N ARG A 424 5.62 -2.69 19.02
CA ARG A 424 6.66 -3.55 18.42
C ARG A 424 6.12 -4.71 17.60
N ASN A 425 4.94 -5.22 17.95
CA ASN A 425 4.33 -6.35 17.23
C ASN A 425 3.57 -5.95 15.95
N ARG A 426 3.23 -4.67 15.79
CA ARG A 426 2.38 -4.19 14.69
C ARG A 426 3.07 -3.21 13.72
N VAL A 427 4.30 -2.81 14.03
CA VAL A 427 5.11 -1.91 13.16
C VAL A 427 6.11 -2.70 12.32
#